data_ce2dd5b1d94c4cec4258b423038a4382
#
_entry.id   ce2dd5b1d94c4cec4258b423038a4382
#
_cell.length_a   1.000
_cell.length_b   1.000
_cell.length_c   1.000
_cell.angle_alpha   90.00
_cell.angle_beta   90.00
_cell.angle_gamma   90.00
#
_symmetry.space_group_name_H-M   'P 1'
#
loop_
_entity.id
_entity.type
_entity.pdbx_description
1 polymer ?
#
loop_
_entity_poly.entity_id
_entity_poly.type
_entity_poly.pdbx_seq_one_letter_code
_entity_poly.pdbx_strand_id
1 'polypeptide(L)'
;MNEIKEYTEKLFEDIKHIDENNNEYWLARELQQVLEYKEWRKFNNVINKATIACKNSKVIIDEHFVQVNKTIRMPKNSSKIINDYKLSRYACYLIIQNADAKKSYCFRTNLFCYSN
;
A
#
# COMPACT_ATOMS: atom_id res chain seq x y z
N MET A 1 -15.39 -3.03 17.34
CA MET A 1 -15.32 -2.40 16.02
C MET A 1 -14.42 -1.18 15.99
N ASN A 2 -14.64 -0.24 16.90
CA ASN A 2 -13.83 0.97 16.92
C ASN A 2 -12.35 0.68 17.19
N GLU A 3 -12.08 -0.27 18.06
CA GLU A 3 -10.70 -0.64 18.38
C GLU A 3 -9.94 -1.16 17.17
N ILE A 4 -10.62 -1.95 16.33
CA ILE A 4 -10.00 -2.50 15.12
C ILE A 4 -9.70 -1.40 14.13
N LYS A 5 -10.60 -0.45 13.95
CA LYS A 5 -10.39 0.67 13.04
C LYS A 5 -9.21 1.52 13.48
N GLU A 6 -9.16 1.86 14.76
CA GLU A 6 -8.09 2.67 15.30
C GLU A 6 -6.75 1.98 15.17
N TYR A 7 -6.73 0.68 15.44
CA TYR A 7 -5.50 -0.11 15.33
C TYR A 7 -4.98 -0.12 13.89
N THR A 8 -5.86 -0.32 12.92
CA THR A 8 -5.47 -0.36 11.51
C THR A 8 -4.98 0.99 11.03
N GLU A 9 -5.65 2.07 11.40
CA GLU A 9 -5.20 3.41 11.04
C GLU A 9 -3.85 3.72 11.63
N LYS A 10 -3.64 3.32 12.87
CA LYS A 10 -2.36 3.54 13.54
C LYS A 10 -1.26 2.80 12.81
N LEU A 11 -1.49 1.55 12.41
CA LEU A 11 -0.52 0.78 11.66
C LEU A 11 -0.19 1.46 10.32
N PHE A 12 -1.20 1.99 9.65
CA PHE A 12 -0.99 2.69 8.38
C PHE A 12 -0.09 3.91 8.58
N GLU A 13 -0.37 4.73 9.59
CA GLU A 13 0.46 5.90 9.84
C GLU A 13 1.85 5.52 10.36
N ASP A 14 1.95 4.43 11.11
CA ASP A 14 3.23 3.99 11.66
C ASP A 14 4.21 3.53 10.59
N ILE A 15 3.72 3.04 9.46
CA ILE A 15 4.61 2.59 8.39
C ILE A 15 4.94 3.70 7.38
N LYS A 16 4.45 4.90 7.62
CA LYS A 16 4.73 6.05 6.76
C LYS A 16 6.21 6.42 6.81
N HIS A 17 6.77 6.72 5.65
CA HIS A 17 8.13 7.22 5.52
C HIS A 17 8.11 8.66 5.04
N ILE A 18 9.17 9.39 5.36
CA ILE A 18 9.32 10.79 4.90
C ILE A 18 10.64 10.86 4.14
N ASP A 19 10.61 11.39 2.94
CA ASP A 19 11.82 11.50 2.13
C ASP A 19 12.59 12.80 2.42
N GLU A 20 13.66 13.04 1.67
CA GLU A 20 14.52 14.20 1.85
C GLU A 20 13.79 15.53 1.66
N ASN A 21 12.73 15.51 0.87
CA ASN A 21 11.94 16.71 0.55
C ASN A 21 10.72 16.85 1.45
N ASN A 22 10.65 16.10 2.53
CA ASN A 22 9.51 16.09 3.46
C ASN A 22 8.22 15.54 2.83
N ASN A 23 8.35 14.76 1.77
CA ASN A 23 7.19 14.12 1.17
C ASN A 23 6.95 12.77 1.83
N GLU A 24 5.71 12.51 2.20
CA GLU A 24 5.35 11.22 2.77
C GLU A 24 5.19 10.17 1.69
N TYR A 25 5.56 8.95 2.01
CA TYR A 25 5.35 7.82 1.11
C TYR A 25 5.23 6.54 1.92
N TRP A 26 4.68 5.52 1.28
CA TRP A 26 4.54 4.18 1.85
C TRP A 26 5.21 3.19 0.93
N LEU A 27 5.77 2.13 1.52
CA LEU A 27 6.30 1.03 0.74
C LEU A 27 5.23 -0.04 0.60
N ALA A 28 5.01 -0.53 -0.61
CA ALA A 28 3.94 -1.48 -0.87
C ALA A 28 4.10 -2.77 -0.08
N ARG A 29 5.34 -3.22 0.12
CA ARG A 29 5.58 -4.43 0.89
C ARG A 29 5.15 -4.29 2.35
N GLU A 30 5.28 -3.11 2.90
CA GLU A 30 4.82 -2.84 4.25
C GLU A 30 3.30 -2.72 4.31
N LEU A 31 2.71 -2.07 3.32
CA LEU A 31 1.26 -1.97 3.23
C LEU A 31 0.62 -3.35 3.06
N GLN A 32 1.29 -4.23 2.33
CA GLN A 32 0.86 -5.62 2.18
C GLN A 32 0.59 -6.26 3.54
N GLN A 33 1.48 -6.05 4.48
CA GLN A 33 1.34 -6.64 5.81
C GLN A 33 0.19 -6.03 6.59
N VAL A 34 0.02 -4.72 6.49
CA VAL A 34 -1.09 -4.04 7.17
C VAL A 34 -2.43 -4.56 6.67
N LEU A 35 -2.53 -4.83 5.37
CA LEU A 35 -3.76 -5.32 4.75
C LEU A 35 -3.86 -6.84 4.79
N GLU A 36 -2.90 -7.49 5.46
CA GLU A 36 -2.92 -8.94 5.72
C GLU A 36 -2.88 -9.80 4.46
N TYR A 37 -2.20 -9.34 3.41
CA TYR A 37 -1.96 -10.15 2.23
C TYR A 37 -0.71 -10.98 2.44
N LYS A 38 -0.85 -12.29 2.41
CA LYS A 38 0.28 -13.20 2.64
C LYS A 38 1.19 -13.35 1.43
N GLU A 39 0.63 -13.23 0.23
CA GLU A 39 1.38 -13.42 -1.01
C GLU A 39 1.52 -12.12 -1.76
N TRP A 40 2.76 -11.79 -2.11
CA TRP A 40 3.05 -10.60 -2.90
C TRP A 40 2.32 -10.60 -4.23
N ARG A 41 2.25 -11.76 -4.88
CA ARG A 41 1.59 -11.87 -6.17
C ARG A 41 0.14 -11.39 -6.11
N LYS A 42 -0.58 -11.80 -5.08
CA LYS A 42 -1.97 -11.38 -4.91
C LYS A 42 -2.09 -9.89 -4.62
N PHE A 43 -1.20 -9.39 -3.79
CA PHE A 43 -1.19 -7.98 -3.48
C PHE A 43 -0.79 -7.15 -4.70
N ASN A 44 0.15 -7.64 -5.48
CA ASN A 44 0.57 -6.95 -6.71
C ASN A 44 -0.58 -6.84 -7.71
N ASN A 45 -1.48 -7.83 -7.74
CA ASN A 45 -2.68 -7.74 -8.57
C ASN A 45 -3.59 -6.61 -8.11
N VAL A 46 -3.70 -6.40 -6.81
CA VAL A 46 -4.47 -5.27 -6.27
C VAL A 46 -3.82 -3.95 -6.65
N ILE A 47 -2.49 -3.88 -6.60
CA ILE A 47 -1.77 -2.68 -7.04
C ILE A 47 -2.05 -2.39 -8.51
N ASN A 48 -2.07 -3.41 -9.35
CA ASN A 48 -2.36 -3.24 -10.77
C ASN A 48 -3.77 -2.69 -10.99
N LYS A 49 -4.74 -3.18 -10.24
CA LYS A 49 -6.10 -2.65 -10.31
C LYS A 49 -6.15 -1.19 -9.89
N ALA A 50 -5.39 -0.84 -8.85
CA ALA A 50 -5.33 0.54 -8.37
C ALA A 50 -4.67 1.45 -9.41
N THR A 51 -3.64 0.98 -10.12
CA THR A 51 -3.02 1.78 -11.16
C THR A 51 -3.99 2.03 -12.31
N ILE A 52 -4.80 1.06 -12.66
CA ILE A 52 -5.82 1.23 -13.69
C ILE A 52 -6.84 2.28 -13.25
N ALA A 53 -7.27 2.24 -12.00
CA ALA A 53 -8.21 3.23 -11.46
C ALA A 53 -7.58 4.63 -11.47
N CYS A 54 -6.31 4.73 -11.14
CA CYS A 54 -5.57 5.98 -11.18
C CYS A 54 -5.54 6.54 -12.60
N LYS A 55 -5.22 5.69 -13.56
CA LYS A 55 -5.16 6.08 -14.97
C LYS A 55 -6.52 6.60 -15.45
N ASN A 56 -7.60 5.92 -15.06
CA ASN A 56 -8.95 6.30 -15.46
C ASN A 56 -9.37 7.64 -14.85
N SER A 57 -8.74 8.03 -13.75
CA SER A 57 -9.02 9.32 -13.11
C SER A 57 -8.19 10.46 -13.69
N LYS A 58 -7.40 10.19 -14.72
CA LYS A 58 -6.53 11.18 -15.40
C LYS A 58 -5.46 11.75 -14.47
N VAL A 59 -5.07 10.98 -13.48
CA VAL A 59 -3.99 11.34 -12.57
C VAL A 59 -2.70 10.69 -13.07
N ILE A 60 -1.59 11.37 -12.90
CA ILE A 60 -0.30 10.85 -13.36
C ILE A 60 0.14 9.68 -12.47
N ILE A 61 0.17 8.48 -13.05
CA ILE A 61 0.49 7.27 -12.31
C ILE A 61 1.89 7.34 -11.71
N ASP A 62 2.86 7.82 -12.47
CA ASP A 62 4.27 7.82 -12.04
C ASP A 62 4.53 8.69 -10.81
N GLU A 63 3.64 9.62 -10.50
CA GLU A 63 3.78 10.43 -9.30
C GLU A 63 3.26 9.71 -8.05
N HIS A 64 2.43 8.70 -8.24
CA HIS A 64 1.77 8.02 -7.12
C HIS A 64 2.24 6.59 -6.93
N PHE A 65 2.71 5.95 -7.99
CA PHE A 65 3.15 4.56 -7.95
C PHE A 65 4.55 4.48 -8.53
N VAL A 66 5.56 4.71 -7.69
CA VAL A 66 6.95 4.71 -8.15
C VAL A 66 7.56 3.33 -7.89
N GLN A 67 7.89 2.63 -8.97
CA GLN A 67 8.51 1.32 -8.85
C GLN A 67 9.95 1.46 -8.36
N VAL A 68 10.31 0.69 -7.35
CA VAL A 68 11.66 0.68 -6.81
C VAL A 68 12.11 -0.75 -6.61
N ASN A 69 13.42 -0.94 -6.52
CA ASN A 69 14.00 -2.24 -6.22
C ASN A 69 14.58 -2.22 -4.82
N LYS A 70 14.42 -3.33 -4.12
CA LYS A 70 14.91 -3.47 -2.76
C LYS A 70 15.81 -4.70 -2.71
N THR A 71 16.97 -4.55 -2.09
CA THR A 71 17.90 -5.67 -1.90
C THR A 71 17.67 -6.27 -0.53
N ILE A 72 17.44 -7.58 -0.48
CA ILE A 72 17.28 -8.28 0.78
C ILE A 72 18.39 -9.30 0.92
N ARG A 73 18.78 -9.56 2.17
CA ARG A 73 19.80 -10.57 2.46
C ARG A 73 19.17 -11.95 2.45
N MET A 74 19.88 -12.86 1.82
CA MET A 74 19.48 -14.26 1.77
C MET A 74 20.53 -15.09 2.50
N PRO A 75 20.22 -16.35 2.86
CA PRO A 75 21.20 -17.24 3.48
C PRO A 75 22.45 -17.41 2.63
N LYS A 76 23.55 -17.80 3.27
CA LYS A 76 24.82 -18.09 2.60
C LYS A 76 25.47 -16.87 1.94
N ASN A 77 25.32 -15.70 2.57
CA ASN A 77 25.94 -14.46 2.08
C ASN A 77 25.50 -14.04 0.69
N SER A 78 24.34 -14.49 0.26
CA SER A 78 23.79 -14.06 -1.01
C SER A 78 22.81 -12.92 -0.77
N SER A 79 22.40 -12.26 -1.86
CA SER A 79 21.39 -11.22 -1.81
C SER A 79 20.40 -11.40 -2.96
N LYS A 80 19.24 -10.84 -2.81
CA LYS A 80 18.19 -10.91 -3.83
C LYS A 80 17.56 -9.55 -3.99
N ILE A 81 17.30 -9.18 -5.22
CA ILE A 81 16.60 -7.94 -5.54
C ILE A 81 15.12 -8.25 -5.72
N ILE A 82 14.27 -7.53 -5.00
CA ILE A 82 12.83 -7.69 -5.10
C ILE A 82 12.19 -6.37 -5.50
N ASN A 83 11.04 -6.47 -6.13
CA ASN A 83 10.28 -5.29 -6.54
C ASN A 83 9.50 -4.73 -5.37
N ASP A 84 9.39 -3.41 -5.33
CA ASP A 84 8.56 -2.72 -4.36
C ASP A 84 8.04 -1.46 -5.04
N TYR A 85 7.19 -0.72 -4.35
CA TYR A 85 6.67 0.54 -4.85
C TYR A 85 6.70 1.57 -3.74
N LYS A 86 7.07 2.80 -4.11
CA LYS A 86 6.82 3.95 -3.24
C LYS A 86 5.44 4.48 -3.61
N LEU A 87 4.58 4.58 -2.64
CA LEU A 87 3.18 4.94 -2.85
C LEU A 87 2.88 6.25 -2.16
N SER A 88 2.13 7.10 -2.85
CA SER A 88 1.56 8.29 -2.21
C SER A 88 0.37 7.90 -1.34
N ARG A 89 -0.11 8.82 -0.54
CA ARG A 89 -1.34 8.58 0.24
C ARG A 89 -2.51 8.26 -0.69
N TYR A 90 -2.61 8.98 -1.80
CA TYR A 90 -3.65 8.73 -2.79
C TYR A 90 -3.55 7.30 -3.35
N ALA A 91 -2.34 6.87 -3.70
CA ALA A 91 -2.14 5.51 -4.20
C ALA A 91 -2.54 4.46 -3.16
N CYS A 92 -2.20 4.68 -1.91
CA CYS A 92 -2.59 3.77 -0.83
C CYS A 92 -4.11 3.68 -0.72
N TYR A 93 -4.80 4.80 -0.86
CA TYR A 93 -6.26 4.81 -0.79
C TYR A 93 -6.87 4.00 -1.94
N LEU A 94 -6.33 4.15 -3.14
CA LEU A 94 -6.80 3.37 -4.28
C LEU A 94 -6.56 1.88 -4.08
N ILE A 95 -5.41 1.53 -3.53
CA ILE A 95 -5.09 0.13 -3.25
C ILE A 95 -6.07 -0.43 -2.22
N ILE A 96 -6.33 0.33 -1.17
CA ILE A 96 -7.25 -0.11 -0.12
C ILE A 96 -8.66 -0.30 -0.69
N GLN A 97 -9.10 0.61 -1.57
CA GLN A 97 -10.41 0.49 -2.20
C GLN A 97 -10.54 -0.76 -3.06
N ASN A 98 -9.44 -1.20 -3.66
CA ASN A 98 -9.44 -2.36 -4.53
C ASN A 98 -9.02 -3.65 -3.82
N ALA A 99 -8.70 -3.57 -2.55
CA ALA A 99 -8.28 -4.72 -1.78
C ALA A 99 -9.46 -5.63 -1.44
N ASP A 100 -9.14 -6.85 -0.99
CA ASP A 100 -10.14 -7.81 -0.59
C ASP A 100 -11.00 -7.24 0.53
N ALA A 101 -12.32 -7.24 0.33
CA ALA A 101 -13.25 -6.64 1.27
C ALA A 101 -13.20 -7.31 2.65
N LYS A 102 -12.95 -8.62 2.70
CA LYS A 102 -12.85 -9.32 3.97
C LYS A 102 -11.68 -8.83 4.80
N LYS A 103 -10.54 -8.63 4.13
CA LYS A 103 -9.31 -8.29 4.83
C LYS A 103 -9.24 -6.83 5.23
N SER A 104 -9.76 -5.96 4.41
CA SER A 104 -9.60 -4.53 4.57
C SER A 104 -10.88 -3.81 4.98
N TYR A 105 -11.90 -4.56 5.30
CA TYR A 105 -13.23 -4.00 5.57
C TYR A 105 -13.21 -2.83 6.54
N CYS A 106 -12.64 -3.03 7.71
CA CYS A 106 -12.62 -1.97 8.72
C CYS A 106 -11.80 -0.77 8.27
N PHE A 107 -10.69 -1.04 7.60
CA PHE A 107 -9.80 0.01 7.11
C PHE A 107 -10.53 0.87 6.08
N ARG A 108 -11.15 0.22 5.09
CA ARG A 108 -11.87 0.94 4.04
C ARG A 108 -13.05 1.72 4.57
N THR A 109 -13.79 1.13 5.48
CA THR A 109 -14.93 1.79 6.11
C THR A 109 -14.47 3.06 6.82
N ASN A 110 -13.33 2.97 7.47
CA ASN A 110 -12.78 4.09 8.20
C ASN A 110 -12.29 5.20 7.28
N LEU A 111 -11.73 4.85 6.14
CA LEU A 111 -11.11 5.83 5.25
C LEU A 111 -12.05 6.35 4.16
N PHE A 112 -13.01 5.54 3.70
CA PHE A 112 -13.76 5.86 2.50
C PHE A 112 -15.26 5.74 2.61
N CYS A 113 -15.75 5.06 3.62
CA CYS A 113 -17.16 4.67 3.64
C CYS A 113 -17.99 5.37 4.69
N TYR A 114 -17.53 6.49 5.18
CA TYR A 114 -18.31 7.24 6.16
C TYR A 114 -19.63 7.71 5.60
N SER A 115 -19.58 8.14 4.38
CA SER A 115 -20.76 8.70 3.73
C SER A 115 -21.73 7.63 3.28
N ASN A 116 -21.33 6.41 3.37
CA ASN A 116 -22.19 5.30 2.97
C ASN A 116 -22.83 4.61 4.16
#